data_cbe81dcf39656689a6ec6dd65a398213
#
_entry.id   cbe81dcf39656689a6ec6dd65a398213
#
_cell.length_a   1.000
_cell.length_b   1.000
_cell.length_c   1.000
_cell.angle_alpha   90.00
_cell.angle_beta   90.00
_cell.angle_gamma   90.00
#
_symmetry.space_group_name_H-M   'P 1'
#
loop_
_entity.id
_entity.type
_entity.pdbx_description
1 polymer ?
#
loop_
_entity_poly.entity_id
_entity_poly.type
_entity_poly.pdbx_seq_one_letter_code
_entity_poly.pdbx_strand_id
1 'polypeptide(L)'
;HEAIDAATFAAWGVDYLKYDYCGMERARHPPKHYYALMRDALNATGRPVLFSLCNWGTASPWEWGPAIGNSWRTGRDLFAVWTEHDARAVEGLPGYLQSFTTAVEDAARHAAAAGPGQFNDPDMLLVGLDGMTPYGIVERCPPHLPEGSCKVGDYISRERWGMVGGLTAVEQRTHFSFWCMLASPLILGNDPRRMSASTLRILTAPELLAVSQD
;
A
#
# COMPACT_ATOMS: atom_id res chain seq x y z
N HIS A 1 21.62 9.15 7.24
CA HIS A 1 21.80 8.51 5.92
C HIS A 1 20.97 9.20 4.84
N GLU A 2 19.87 9.89 5.22
CA GLU A 2 18.85 10.43 4.31
C GLU A 2 19.41 11.34 3.20
N ALA A 3 20.41 12.17 3.52
CA ALA A 3 21.05 13.04 2.51
C ALA A 3 21.80 12.25 1.44
N ILE A 4 22.49 11.17 1.82
CA ILE A 4 23.23 10.30 0.88
C ILE A 4 22.22 9.51 0.02
N ASP A 5 21.19 8.98 0.65
CA ASP A 5 20.16 8.18 -0.02
C ASP A 5 19.38 9.06 -1.02
N ALA A 6 18.98 10.26 -0.60
CA ALA A 6 18.28 11.22 -1.46
C ALA A 6 19.12 11.64 -2.68
N ALA A 7 20.42 11.92 -2.47
CA ALA A 7 21.33 12.24 -3.57
C ALA A 7 21.48 11.07 -4.55
N THR A 8 21.54 9.84 -4.03
CA THR A 8 21.60 8.61 -4.84
C THR A 8 20.33 8.41 -5.66
N PHE A 9 19.15 8.56 -5.04
CA PHE A 9 17.87 8.45 -5.73
C PHE A 9 17.71 9.51 -6.82
N ALA A 10 18.12 10.74 -6.52
CA ALA A 10 18.12 11.82 -7.52
C ALA A 10 19.04 11.51 -8.71
N ALA A 11 20.25 11.00 -8.46
CA ALA A 11 21.20 10.60 -9.50
C ALA A 11 20.68 9.43 -10.36
N TRP A 12 19.89 8.51 -9.77
CA TRP A 12 19.23 7.44 -10.50
C TRP A 12 18.00 7.88 -11.28
N GLY A 13 17.54 9.11 -11.11
CA GLY A 13 16.35 9.62 -11.79
C GLY A 13 15.05 9.15 -11.18
N VAL A 14 15.00 8.85 -9.89
CA VAL A 14 13.78 8.44 -9.18
C VAL A 14 12.79 9.59 -9.13
N ASP A 15 11.53 9.35 -9.54
CA ASP A 15 10.43 10.32 -9.56
C ASP A 15 9.39 10.05 -8.44
N TYR A 16 9.36 8.85 -7.90
CA TYR A 16 8.46 8.42 -6.83
C TYR A 16 9.23 7.65 -5.77
N LEU A 17 9.12 8.06 -4.53
CA LEU A 17 9.70 7.36 -3.38
C LEU A 17 8.64 7.05 -2.34
N LYS A 18 8.33 5.78 -2.13
CA LYS A 18 7.60 5.31 -0.95
C LYS A 18 8.61 5.02 0.17
N TYR A 19 8.46 5.72 1.28
CA TYR A 19 9.34 5.60 2.44
C TYR A 19 8.61 4.90 3.57
N ASP A 20 8.96 3.65 3.80
CA ASP A 20 8.29 2.79 4.77
C ASP A 20 8.79 3.06 6.20
N TYR A 21 7.97 2.73 7.20
CA TYR A 21 8.25 2.95 8.63
C TYR A 21 8.83 1.71 9.31
N CYS A 22 9.49 0.81 8.58
CA CYS A 22 10.07 -0.43 9.08
C CYS A 22 11.18 -0.18 10.12
N GLY A 23 11.25 -1.05 11.15
CA GLY A 23 12.31 -1.01 12.16
C GLY A 23 12.20 0.14 13.16
N MET A 24 11.08 0.84 13.19
CA MET A 24 10.89 2.04 13.99
C MET A 24 10.38 1.79 15.42
N GLU A 25 10.27 0.55 15.83
CA GLU A 25 10.00 0.16 17.23
C GLU A 25 11.07 0.66 18.21
N ARG A 26 12.25 1.06 17.70
CA ARG A 26 13.33 1.70 18.47
C ARG A 26 13.42 3.21 18.22
N ALA A 27 12.45 3.79 17.55
CA ALA A 27 12.45 5.21 17.23
C ALA A 27 12.41 6.08 18.49
N ARG A 28 13.27 7.10 18.53
CA ARG A 28 13.32 8.08 19.64
C ARG A 28 12.41 9.28 19.42
N HIS A 29 11.91 9.44 18.19
CA HIS A 29 11.07 10.55 17.77
C HIS A 29 9.81 10.03 17.07
N PRO A 30 8.73 10.82 17.02
CA PRO A 30 7.51 10.44 16.30
C PRO A 30 7.77 10.32 14.78
N PRO A 31 6.91 9.57 14.05
CA PRO A 31 7.06 9.35 12.59
C PRO A 31 7.29 10.64 11.80
N LYS A 32 6.53 11.68 12.10
CA LYS A 32 6.65 13.00 11.46
C LYS A 32 8.11 13.51 11.38
N HIS A 33 8.90 13.27 12.40
CA HIS A 33 10.30 13.73 12.45
C HIS A 33 11.14 13.07 11.35
N TYR A 34 11.06 11.74 11.22
CA TYR A 34 11.86 10.99 10.25
C TYR A 34 11.43 11.28 8.81
N TYR A 35 10.14 11.39 8.58
CA TYR A 35 9.62 11.79 7.27
C TYR A 35 10.05 13.21 6.88
N ALA A 36 10.08 14.13 7.83
CA ALA A 36 10.57 15.48 7.57
C ALA A 36 12.06 15.49 7.20
N LEU A 37 12.90 14.68 7.85
CA LEU A 37 14.32 14.55 7.51
C LEU A 37 14.52 14.07 6.06
N MET A 38 13.79 13.03 5.65
CA MET A 38 13.89 12.53 4.27
C MET A 38 13.34 13.55 3.26
N ARG A 39 12.21 14.21 3.55
CA ARG A 39 11.66 15.29 2.70
C ARG A 39 12.70 16.39 2.49
N ASP A 40 13.35 16.87 3.55
CA ASP A 40 14.34 17.94 3.47
C ASP A 40 15.56 17.51 2.66
N ALA A 41 15.98 16.26 2.81
CA ALA A 41 17.05 15.68 2.01
C ALA A 41 16.68 15.57 0.52
N LEU A 42 15.46 15.11 0.20
CA LEU A 42 14.96 15.06 -1.18
C LEU A 42 14.89 16.46 -1.81
N ASN A 43 14.33 17.44 -1.09
CA ASN A 43 14.24 18.82 -1.56
C ASN A 43 15.60 19.44 -1.81
N ALA A 44 16.60 19.13 -0.98
CA ALA A 44 17.97 19.62 -1.15
C ALA A 44 18.65 19.13 -2.44
N THR A 45 18.17 18.04 -3.05
CA THR A 45 18.68 17.56 -4.35
C THR A 45 18.25 18.41 -5.53
N GLY A 46 17.19 19.21 -5.37
CA GLY A 46 16.57 19.99 -6.45
C GLY A 46 15.75 19.16 -7.45
N ARG A 47 15.71 17.83 -7.32
CA ARG A 47 14.86 16.97 -8.16
C ARG A 47 13.46 16.89 -7.60
N PRO A 48 12.39 17.08 -8.41
CA PRO A 48 11.04 16.84 -7.99
C PRO A 48 10.81 15.33 -7.81
N VAL A 49 10.43 14.92 -6.59
CA VAL A 49 10.12 13.52 -6.26
C VAL A 49 8.76 13.49 -5.56
N LEU A 50 7.83 12.67 -6.07
CA LEU A 50 6.60 12.38 -5.35
C LEU A 50 6.95 11.54 -4.12
N PHE A 51 6.70 12.09 -2.93
CA PHE A 51 7.09 11.46 -1.67
C PHE A 51 5.87 10.84 -0.97
N SER A 52 5.88 9.52 -0.83
CA SER A 52 4.81 8.71 -0.24
C SER A 52 5.21 8.21 1.15
N LEU A 53 4.37 8.53 2.14
CA LEU A 53 4.58 8.21 3.55
C LEU A 53 3.86 6.90 3.90
N CYS A 54 4.59 5.93 4.46
CA CYS A 54 4.03 4.61 4.76
C CYS A 54 4.22 4.24 6.24
N ASN A 55 3.42 4.85 7.11
CA ASN A 55 3.35 4.54 8.54
C ASN A 55 2.00 3.93 8.95
N TRP A 56 1.32 3.28 8.01
CA TRP A 56 0.11 2.48 8.25
C TRP A 56 -1.01 3.18 9.03
N GLY A 57 -1.19 4.49 8.81
CA GLY A 57 -2.18 5.30 9.53
C GLY A 57 -1.79 5.63 10.98
N THR A 58 -0.67 5.11 11.49
CA THR A 58 -0.23 5.40 12.87
C THR A 58 0.17 6.86 13.03
N ALA A 59 -0.10 7.43 14.21
CA ALA A 59 0.19 8.84 14.51
C ALA A 59 -0.49 9.84 13.56
N SER A 60 -1.67 9.50 13.02
CA SER A 60 -2.54 10.38 12.23
C SER A 60 -1.83 11.10 11.08
N PRO A 61 -1.27 10.39 10.08
CA PRO A 61 -0.50 11.02 9.00
C PRO A 61 -1.30 12.04 8.17
N TRP A 62 -2.61 11.95 8.10
CA TRP A 62 -3.50 12.93 7.46
C TRP A 62 -3.45 14.32 8.09
N GLU A 63 -3.02 14.47 9.36
CA GLU A 63 -2.90 15.76 10.04
C GLU A 63 -1.61 16.50 9.69
N TRP A 64 -0.53 15.79 9.44
CA TRP A 64 0.79 16.38 9.20
C TRP A 64 1.42 16.00 7.85
N GLY A 65 0.94 14.94 7.23
CA GLY A 65 1.42 14.44 5.94
C GLY A 65 1.36 15.47 4.82
N PRO A 66 0.26 16.27 4.69
CA PRO A 66 0.17 17.33 3.66
C PRO A 66 1.32 18.32 3.67
N ALA A 67 1.94 18.57 4.82
CA ALA A 67 3.09 19.47 4.94
C ALA A 67 4.44 18.78 4.67
N ILE A 68 4.47 17.46 4.48
CA ILE A 68 5.70 16.68 4.39
C ILE A 68 5.82 15.91 3.07
N GLY A 69 4.75 15.25 2.65
CA GLY A 69 4.74 14.42 1.46
C GLY A 69 3.54 14.66 0.56
N ASN A 70 3.43 13.87 -0.49
CA ASN A 70 2.36 13.95 -1.48
C ASN A 70 1.27 12.91 -1.26
N SER A 71 1.60 11.79 -0.61
CA SER A 71 0.61 10.79 -0.20
C SER A 71 0.98 10.17 1.13
N TRP A 72 0.00 9.59 1.83
CA TRP A 72 0.18 8.93 3.12
C TRP A 72 -0.78 7.78 3.28
N ARG A 73 -0.27 6.65 3.77
CA ARG A 73 -1.08 5.49 4.11
C ARG A 73 -2.10 5.84 5.19
N THR A 74 -3.36 5.60 4.91
CA THR A 74 -4.46 5.88 5.85
C THR A 74 -4.71 4.72 6.82
N GLY A 75 -4.23 3.53 6.50
CA GLY A 75 -4.45 2.33 7.30
C GLY A 75 -3.37 1.26 7.10
N ARG A 76 -3.65 0.09 7.60
CA ARG A 76 -2.78 -1.10 7.57
C ARG A 76 -2.61 -1.64 6.15
N ASP A 77 -1.82 -2.69 5.99
CA ASP A 77 -1.64 -3.34 4.69
C ASP A 77 -2.93 -4.01 4.23
N LEU A 78 -3.30 -3.70 2.98
CA LEU A 78 -4.54 -4.17 2.37
C LEU A 78 -4.43 -5.63 1.97
N PHE A 79 -5.50 -6.36 2.21
CA PHE A 79 -5.64 -7.75 1.97
C PHE A 79 -6.82 -8.04 1.04
N ALA A 80 -6.72 -9.05 0.16
CA ALA A 80 -7.78 -9.35 -0.80
C ALA A 80 -8.97 -10.08 -0.15
N VAL A 81 -9.49 -9.52 0.92
CA VAL A 81 -10.75 -9.89 1.57
C VAL A 81 -11.68 -8.69 1.60
N TRP A 82 -12.98 -8.97 1.45
CA TRP A 82 -13.96 -7.91 1.28
C TRP A 82 -14.27 -7.17 2.58
N THR A 83 -14.56 -7.90 3.65
CA THR A 83 -14.92 -7.34 4.96
C THR A 83 -13.96 -7.77 6.07
N GLU A 84 -14.00 -7.04 7.19
CA GLU A 84 -13.26 -7.42 8.40
C GLU A 84 -13.77 -8.76 8.99
N HIS A 85 -15.04 -9.10 8.76
CA HIS A 85 -15.58 -10.40 9.14
C HIS A 85 -14.89 -11.52 8.36
N ASP A 86 -14.72 -11.35 7.04
CA ASP A 86 -14.04 -12.32 6.18
C ASP A 86 -12.56 -12.45 6.58
N ALA A 87 -11.91 -11.32 6.90
CA ALA A 87 -10.55 -11.30 7.39
C ALA A 87 -10.38 -12.12 8.67
N ARG A 88 -11.31 -12.01 9.63
CA ARG A 88 -11.26 -12.77 10.88
C ARG A 88 -11.50 -14.27 10.70
N ALA A 89 -12.18 -14.66 9.63
CA ALA A 89 -12.39 -16.06 9.28
C ALA A 89 -11.11 -16.74 8.78
N VAL A 90 -10.08 -15.96 8.41
CA VAL A 90 -8.77 -16.48 7.99
C VAL A 90 -7.90 -16.72 9.21
N GLU A 91 -7.80 -17.98 9.63
CA GLU A 91 -6.94 -18.37 10.75
C GLU A 91 -5.47 -18.02 10.49
N GLY A 92 -4.86 -17.31 11.44
CA GLY A 92 -3.45 -16.91 11.35
C GLY A 92 -3.21 -15.64 10.52
N LEU A 93 -4.26 -14.90 10.15
CA LEU A 93 -4.10 -13.61 9.50
C LEU A 93 -3.36 -12.63 10.43
N PRO A 94 -2.25 -12.04 9.99
CA PRO A 94 -1.53 -11.08 10.81
C PRO A 94 -2.41 -9.86 11.14
N GLY A 95 -2.41 -9.43 12.40
CA GLY A 95 -3.21 -8.29 12.86
C GLY A 95 -2.81 -6.92 12.28
N TYR A 96 -1.79 -6.86 11.44
CA TYR A 96 -1.39 -5.65 10.70
C TYR A 96 -2.06 -5.53 9.33
N LEU A 97 -2.90 -6.48 8.96
CA LEU A 97 -3.65 -6.46 7.70
C LEU A 97 -5.05 -5.88 7.89
N GLN A 98 -5.62 -5.35 6.82
CA GLN A 98 -6.99 -4.82 6.79
C GLN A 98 -7.77 -5.30 5.58
N SER A 99 -9.10 -5.29 5.69
CA SER A 99 -10.01 -5.61 4.59
C SER A 99 -10.21 -4.42 3.64
N PHE A 100 -10.81 -4.69 2.48
CA PHE A 100 -11.20 -3.65 1.52
C PHE A 100 -12.15 -2.62 2.15
N THR A 101 -13.20 -3.05 2.85
CA THR A 101 -14.17 -2.11 3.44
C THR A 101 -13.52 -1.22 4.49
N THR A 102 -12.65 -1.77 5.32
CA THR A 102 -11.91 -0.98 6.32
C THR A 102 -11.00 0.06 5.66
N ALA A 103 -10.28 -0.32 4.60
CA ALA A 103 -9.40 0.60 3.88
C ALA A 103 -10.17 1.78 3.26
N VAL A 104 -11.33 1.50 2.64
CA VAL A 104 -12.22 2.53 2.07
C VAL A 104 -12.76 3.46 3.16
N GLU A 105 -13.23 2.90 4.27
CA GLU A 105 -13.76 3.69 5.38
C GLU A 105 -12.70 4.60 6.01
N ASP A 106 -11.49 4.09 6.20
CA ASP A 106 -10.38 4.87 6.76
C ASP A 106 -9.96 6.00 5.81
N ALA A 107 -9.85 5.74 4.51
CA ALA A 107 -9.55 6.79 3.54
C ALA A 107 -10.67 7.84 3.46
N ALA A 108 -11.94 7.41 3.48
CA ALA A 108 -13.10 8.31 3.41
C ALA A 108 -13.22 9.21 4.65
N ARG A 109 -12.93 8.70 5.86
CA ARG A 109 -12.92 9.51 7.10
C ARG A 109 -11.97 10.69 7.03
N HIS A 110 -10.91 10.56 6.27
CA HIS A 110 -9.84 11.56 6.15
C HIS A 110 -9.85 12.26 4.79
N ALA A 111 -10.96 12.21 4.04
CA ALA A 111 -11.08 12.79 2.71
C ALA A 111 -10.70 14.28 2.67
N ALA A 112 -11.02 15.04 3.73
CA ALA A 112 -10.70 16.46 3.83
C ALA A 112 -9.18 16.77 3.89
N ALA A 113 -8.33 15.79 4.13
CA ALA A 113 -6.88 15.95 4.12
C ALA A 113 -6.29 15.83 2.70
N ALA A 114 -7.02 15.21 1.77
CA ALA A 114 -6.61 15.09 0.38
C ALA A 114 -6.94 16.35 -0.43
N GLY A 115 -6.21 16.59 -1.50
CA GLY A 115 -6.40 17.72 -2.39
C GLY A 115 -5.39 17.67 -3.55
N PRO A 116 -5.32 18.71 -4.39
CA PRO A 116 -4.40 18.75 -5.51
C PRO A 116 -2.94 18.48 -5.08
N GLY A 117 -2.36 17.39 -5.60
CA GLY A 117 -1.00 16.96 -5.26
C GLY A 117 -0.85 16.30 -3.88
N GLN A 118 -1.95 16.01 -3.20
CA GLN A 118 -2.00 15.43 -1.85
C GLN A 118 -3.05 14.32 -1.79
N PHE A 119 -2.64 13.09 -1.45
CA PHE A 119 -3.48 11.91 -1.63
C PHE A 119 -3.54 11.04 -0.38
N ASN A 120 -4.74 10.67 0.04
CA ASN A 120 -4.94 9.54 0.94
C ASN A 120 -4.61 8.25 0.20
N ASP A 121 -3.76 7.41 0.78
CA ASP A 121 -3.32 6.14 0.21
C ASP A 121 -3.90 4.96 1.01
N PRO A 122 -4.97 4.30 0.55
CA PRO A 122 -5.53 3.13 1.20
C PRO A 122 -4.79 1.83 0.85
N ASP A 123 -3.64 1.91 0.20
CA ASP A 123 -2.74 0.86 -0.28
C ASP A 123 -2.88 0.53 -1.78
N MET A 124 -2.09 -0.42 -2.23
CA MET A 124 -2.02 -0.86 -3.62
C MET A 124 -3.33 -1.47 -4.12
N LEU A 125 -3.53 -1.44 -5.43
CA LEU A 125 -4.63 -2.14 -6.10
C LEU A 125 -4.43 -3.66 -6.02
N LEU A 126 -5.48 -4.37 -5.60
CA LEU A 126 -5.53 -5.84 -5.53
C LEU A 126 -6.18 -6.47 -6.77
N VAL A 127 -6.49 -5.68 -7.78
CA VAL A 127 -7.13 -6.13 -9.02
C VAL A 127 -6.19 -7.06 -9.78
N GLY A 128 -6.65 -8.25 -10.13
CA GLY A 128 -5.87 -9.23 -10.87
C GLY A 128 -4.84 -10.00 -10.03
N LEU A 129 -4.94 -9.96 -8.71
CA LEU A 129 -4.16 -10.84 -7.85
C LEU A 129 -4.74 -12.26 -7.84
N ASP A 130 -3.85 -13.26 -7.98
CA ASP A 130 -4.18 -14.65 -7.74
C ASP A 130 -3.97 -14.95 -6.24
N GLY A 131 -5.04 -14.84 -5.47
CA GLY A 131 -5.00 -15.04 -4.01
C GLY A 131 -5.05 -13.73 -3.22
N MET A 132 -4.69 -13.75 -1.95
CA MET A 132 -5.01 -12.70 -0.99
C MET A 132 -3.96 -11.60 -0.84
N THR A 133 -2.75 -11.80 -1.29
CA THR A 133 -1.67 -10.84 -1.09
C THR A 133 -0.79 -10.66 -2.32
N PRO A 134 -0.23 -9.45 -2.53
CA PRO A 134 0.76 -9.21 -3.56
C PRO A 134 2.13 -9.86 -3.26
N TYR A 135 2.35 -10.25 -2.01
CA TYR A 135 3.66 -10.76 -1.56
C TYR A 135 3.92 -12.22 -1.96
N GLY A 136 2.96 -12.87 -2.61
CA GLY A 136 3.03 -14.29 -2.90
C GLY A 136 2.90 -15.14 -1.64
N ILE A 137 2.67 -16.41 -1.83
CA ILE A 137 2.58 -17.35 -0.72
C ILE A 137 3.92 -18.06 -0.64
N VAL A 138 4.61 -17.88 0.46
CA VAL A 138 5.77 -18.70 0.76
C VAL A 138 5.26 -20.07 1.23
N GLU A 139 5.33 -21.06 0.37
CA GLU A 139 4.81 -22.40 0.66
C GLU A 139 5.60 -23.12 1.76
N ARG A 140 6.82 -22.68 2.01
CA ARG A 140 7.71 -23.22 3.06
C ARG A 140 8.68 -22.15 3.52
N CYS A 141 9.13 -22.27 4.78
CA CYS A 141 10.31 -21.57 5.21
C CYS A 141 11.46 -21.81 4.22
N PRO A 142 12.10 -20.77 3.69
CA PRO A 142 13.20 -20.94 2.78
C PRO A 142 14.26 -21.88 3.36
N PRO A 143 14.78 -22.85 2.62
CA PRO A 143 15.66 -23.90 3.14
C PRO A 143 17.00 -23.38 3.69
N HIS A 144 17.33 -22.11 3.41
CA HIS A 144 18.53 -21.45 3.94
C HIS A 144 18.32 -20.76 5.30
N LEU A 145 17.07 -20.72 5.80
CA LEU A 145 16.78 -20.18 7.13
C LEU A 145 16.76 -21.30 8.18
N PRO A 146 17.28 -21.05 9.39
CA PRO A 146 17.23 -22.01 10.48
C PRO A 146 15.79 -22.44 10.78
N GLU A 147 15.61 -23.71 11.10
CA GLU A 147 14.32 -24.23 11.55
C GLU A 147 13.80 -23.43 12.76
N GLY A 148 12.54 -22.96 12.69
CA GLY A 148 11.96 -22.08 13.71
C GLY A 148 12.27 -20.59 13.59
N SER A 149 13.08 -20.16 12.62
CA SER A 149 13.35 -18.73 12.37
C SER A 149 12.27 -18.02 11.55
N CYS A 150 11.43 -18.77 10.85
CA CYS A 150 10.33 -18.22 10.07
C CYS A 150 9.20 -17.71 10.96
N LYS A 151 8.66 -16.55 10.63
CA LYS A 151 7.48 -15.98 11.29
C LYS A 151 6.19 -16.65 10.80
N VAL A 152 5.09 -16.48 11.51
CA VAL A 152 3.79 -17.11 11.19
C VAL A 152 3.37 -16.90 9.73
N GLY A 153 3.64 -15.74 9.13
CA GLY A 153 3.36 -15.46 7.73
C GLY A 153 4.16 -16.30 6.73
N ASP A 154 5.29 -16.85 7.14
CA ASP A 154 6.16 -17.66 6.28
C ASP A 154 5.66 -19.11 6.11
N TYR A 155 4.74 -19.55 6.98
CA TYR A 155 4.20 -20.91 7.02
C TYR A 155 2.79 -21.07 6.44
N ILE A 156 2.17 -20.00 6.00
CA ILE A 156 0.81 -20.08 5.48
C ILE A 156 0.87 -20.66 4.07
N SER A 157 0.39 -21.91 3.91
CA SER A 157 0.44 -22.62 2.64
C SER A 157 -0.49 -21.99 1.60
N ARG A 158 -0.09 -22.08 0.33
CA ARG A 158 -0.89 -21.65 -0.82
C ARG A 158 -2.31 -22.22 -0.80
N GLU A 159 -2.45 -23.46 -0.36
CA GLU A 159 -3.75 -24.15 -0.25
C GLU A 159 -4.66 -23.48 0.77
N ARG A 160 -4.11 -23.04 1.89
CA ARG A 160 -4.89 -22.42 2.96
C ARG A 160 -5.32 -20.98 2.63
N TRP A 161 -4.46 -20.22 1.96
CA TRP A 161 -4.73 -18.86 1.53
C TRP A 161 -5.46 -18.80 0.19
N GLY A 162 -5.23 -19.75 -0.71
CA GLY A 162 -5.93 -19.85 -1.99
C GLY A 162 -7.38 -20.31 -1.86
N MET A 163 -7.75 -20.95 -0.74
CA MET A 163 -9.13 -21.38 -0.49
C MET A 163 -10.02 -20.30 0.14
N VAL A 164 -9.43 -19.24 0.70
CA VAL A 164 -10.18 -18.25 1.49
C VAL A 164 -10.16 -16.85 0.85
N GLY A 165 -9.42 -16.62 -0.24
CA GLY A 165 -9.21 -15.26 -0.66
C GLY A 165 -9.05 -15.05 -2.14
N GLY A 166 -9.01 -13.80 -2.44
CA GLY A 166 -9.09 -13.23 -3.76
C GLY A 166 -10.44 -12.54 -3.92
N LEU A 167 -10.39 -11.33 -4.42
CA LEU A 167 -11.58 -10.58 -4.76
C LEU A 167 -12.27 -11.21 -5.98
N THR A 168 -13.56 -11.39 -5.93
CA THR A 168 -14.37 -11.77 -7.10
C THR A 168 -14.25 -10.71 -8.20
N ALA A 169 -14.61 -11.05 -9.44
CA ALA A 169 -14.58 -10.10 -10.54
C ALA A 169 -15.45 -8.84 -10.32
N VAL A 170 -16.53 -8.96 -9.54
CA VAL A 170 -17.38 -7.83 -9.15
C VAL A 170 -16.65 -6.96 -8.10
N GLU A 171 -16.09 -7.59 -7.08
CA GLU A 171 -15.32 -6.88 -6.04
C GLU A 171 -14.08 -6.19 -6.59
N GLN A 172 -13.37 -6.79 -7.54
CA GLN A 172 -12.24 -6.17 -8.21
C GLN A 172 -12.66 -4.88 -8.97
N ARG A 173 -13.78 -4.91 -9.68
CA ARG A 173 -14.32 -3.70 -10.33
C ARG A 173 -14.72 -2.64 -9.30
N THR A 174 -15.38 -3.05 -8.23
CA THR A 174 -15.79 -2.15 -7.14
C THR A 174 -14.56 -1.54 -6.46
N HIS A 175 -13.55 -2.36 -6.17
CA HIS A 175 -12.28 -1.91 -5.60
C HIS A 175 -11.63 -0.82 -6.47
N PHE A 176 -11.47 -1.05 -7.76
CA PHE A 176 -10.89 -0.05 -8.67
C PHE A 176 -11.74 1.22 -8.73
N SER A 177 -13.07 1.08 -8.78
CA SER A 177 -13.98 2.23 -8.78
C SER A 177 -13.84 3.10 -7.54
N PHE A 178 -13.73 2.49 -6.34
CA PHE A 178 -13.51 3.25 -5.10
C PHE A 178 -12.15 3.95 -5.07
N TRP A 179 -11.07 3.31 -5.53
CA TRP A 179 -9.77 3.98 -5.62
C TRP A 179 -9.81 5.19 -6.54
N CYS A 180 -10.49 5.09 -7.67
CA CYS A 180 -10.69 6.23 -8.56
C CYS A 180 -11.54 7.34 -7.91
N MET A 181 -12.64 7.01 -7.24
CA MET A 181 -13.51 7.98 -6.56
C MET A 181 -12.84 8.67 -5.37
N LEU A 182 -11.93 7.98 -4.70
CA LEU A 182 -11.14 8.53 -3.57
C LEU A 182 -9.92 9.33 -4.07
N ALA A 183 -9.70 9.41 -5.37
CA ALA A 183 -8.48 9.96 -5.99
C ALA A 183 -7.20 9.37 -5.36
N SER A 184 -7.25 8.08 -5.02
CA SER A 184 -6.14 7.37 -4.39
C SER A 184 -5.06 7.04 -5.40
N PRO A 185 -3.78 6.87 -4.99
CA PRO A 185 -2.73 6.41 -5.88
C PRO A 185 -3.08 5.05 -6.50
N LEU A 186 -3.06 4.96 -7.83
CA LEU A 186 -3.39 3.75 -8.59
C LEU A 186 -2.13 2.89 -8.82
N ILE A 187 -1.56 2.38 -7.75
CA ILE A 187 -0.36 1.53 -7.79
C ILE A 187 -0.77 0.06 -7.89
N LEU A 188 -0.30 -0.62 -8.95
CA LEU A 188 -0.63 -2.02 -9.20
C LEU A 188 0.06 -2.95 -8.20
N GLY A 189 -0.69 -3.86 -7.59
CA GLY A 189 -0.17 -4.92 -6.73
C GLY A 189 0.05 -6.26 -7.45
N ASN A 190 -0.42 -6.40 -8.70
CA ASN A 190 -0.28 -7.62 -9.50
C ASN A 190 0.91 -7.54 -10.48
N ASP A 191 1.27 -8.67 -11.08
CA ASP A 191 2.27 -8.73 -12.15
C ASP A 191 1.64 -8.34 -13.50
N PRO A 192 1.98 -7.17 -14.09
CA PRO A 192 1.39 -6.71 -15.34
C PRO A 192 1.68 -7.64 -16.54
N ARG A 193 2.73 -8.45 -16.47
CA ARG A 193 3.08 -9.42 -17.53
C ARG A 193 2.10 -10.61 -17.57
N ARG A 194 1.35 -10.83 -16.50
CA ARG A 194 0.42 -11.96 -16.30
C ARG A 194 -1.04 -11.52 -16.19
N MET A 195 -1.35 -10.29 -16.57
CA MET A 195 -2.72 -9.78 -16.54
C MET A 195 -3.64 -10.53 -17.50
N SER A 196 -4.82 -10.91 -17.00
CA SER A 196 -5.91 -11.37 -17.87
C SER A 196 -6.51 -10.20 -18.67
N ALA A 197 -7.17 -10.50 -19.77
CA ALA A 197 -7.91 -9.50 -20.53
C ALA A 197 -9.02 -8.82 -19.70
N SER A 198 -9.60 -9.52 -18.72
CA SER A 198 -10.60 -8.96 -17.80
C SER A 198 -9.97 -8.00 -16.80
N THR A 199 -8.82 -8.33 -16.23
CA THR A 199 -8.03 -7.44 -15.36
C THR A 199 -7.65 -6.17 -16.09
N LEU A 200 -7.11 -6.31 -17.30
CA LEU A 200 -6.71 -5.16 -18.12
C LEU A 200 -7.88 -4.22 -18.38
N ARG A 201 -9.06 -4.75 -18.76
CA ARG A 201 -10.27 -3.93 -18.98
C ARG A 201 -10.71 -3.15 -17.73
N ILE A 202 -10.55 -3.71 -16.53
CA ILE A 202 -10.87 -3.00 -15.30
C ILE A 202 -9.88 -1.85 -15.11
N LEU A 203 -8.59 -2.13 -15.15
CA LEU A 203 -7.53 -1.18 -14.85
C LEU A 203 -7.35 -0.07 -15.90
N THR A 204 -7.88 -0.26 -17.10
CA THR A 204 -7.80 0.72 -18.20
C THR A 204 -9.17 1.31 -18.56
N ALA A 205 -10.17 1.21 -17.68
CA ALA A 205 -11.49 1.80 -17.90
C ALA A 205 -11.37 3.34 -17.95
N PRO A 206 -11.56 3.98 -19.15
CA PRO A 206 -11.24 5.39 -19.31
C PRO A 206 -12.15 6.30 -18.47
N GLU A 207 -13.40 5.89 -18.25
CA GLU A 207 -14.36 6.64 -17.44
C GLU A 207 -13.93 6.71 -15.97
N LEU A 208 -13.40 5.62 -15.44
CA LEU A 208 -12.92 5.57 -14.04
C LEU A 208 -11.60 6.33 -13.88
N LEU A 209 -10.70 6.21 -14.86
CA LEU A 209 -9.46 6.97 -14.86
C LEU A 209 -9.72 8.47 -14.96
N ALA A 210 -10.73 8.90 -15.74
CA ALA A 210 -11.13 10.30 -15.80
C ALA A 210 -11.61 10.81 -14.43
N VAL A 211 -12.42 10.03 -13.69
CA VAL A 211 -12.84 10.38 -12.32
C VAL A 211 -11.65 10.51 -11.38
N SER A 212 -10.65 9.64 -11.50
CA SER A 212 -9.43 9.69 -10.65
C SER A 212 -8.56 10.92 -10.90
N GLN A 213 -8.71 11.56 -12.07
CA GLN A 213 -7.86 12.67 -12.52
C GLN A 213 -8.60 14.02 -12.58
N ASP A 214 -9.84 14.07 -12.09
CA ASP A 214 -10.69 15.27 -12.11
C ASP A 214 -10.29 16.36 -11.06
#